data_596c57f868a21d425902cb7cab8334d9
#
_entry.id   596c57f868a21d425902cb7cab8334d9
#
_cell.length_a   1.000
_cell.length_b   1.000
_cell.length_c   1.000
_cell.angle_alpha   90.00
_cell.angle_beta   90.00
_cell.angle_gamma   90.00
#
_symmetry.space_group_name_H-M   'P 1'
#
loop_
_entity.id
_entity.type
_entity.pdbx_description
1 polymer ?
#
loop_
_entity_poly.entity_id
_entity_poly.type
_entity_poly.pdbx_seq_one_letter_code
_entity_poly.pdbx_strand_id
1 'polypeptide(L)'
;MTEDNEKTLPKDTDSDYSLPGRLEEGNSAYFEEEPIKSKTKNRTILVIAIFLVVTSVFFSYYFMNQNEIDSRIIQNTMILEPEEKLVNQFNVGEYGSDHAHAAIAVFVDGVQINFGLPQFQLSSKYIHFEDHSSYLIHKHATSVPLEMLFASFEMKITSDCIVLNYDESTDIKTSKYCNGQDKFLVFYVNGEQYYSDVSRYVLEHNDRILISFGNGESILKHLSYLESLKILDIPQKTPKYSGNEIIL
;
A
#
# COMPACT_ATOMS: atom_id res chain seq x y z
N MET A 1 -18.54 46.92 27.80
CA MET A 1 -19.95 46.54 27.90
C MET A 1 -19.89 45.05 28.21
N THR A 2 -19.78 44.73 29.47
CA THR A 2 -20.83 44.37 30.44
C THR A 2 -21.33 42.96 30.18
N GLU A 3 -21.35 41.99 31.04
CA GLU A 3 -21.42 42.01 32.52
C GLU A 3 -21.20 40.58 33.04
N ASP A 4 -20.61 40.56 34.20
CA ASP A 4 -20.48 39.50 35.18
C ASP A 4 -21.81 38.87 35.58
N ASN A 5 -21.80 37.62 36.02
CA ASN A 5 -22.67 37.21 37.10
C ASN A 5 -22.11 36.05 37.93
N GLU A 6 -21.55 36.45 39.04
CA GLU A 6 -21.27 35.76 40.26
C GLU A 6 -22.56 35.51 41.06
N LYS A 7 -22.76 34.36 41.67
CA LYS A 7 -23.71 34.17 42.81
C LYS A 7 -23.28 33.04 43.73
N THR A 8 -22.54 33.40 44.72
CA THR A 8 -22.64 33.30 46.22
C THR A 8 -23.54 32.22 46.83
N LEU A 9 -22.89 31.57 47.83
CA LEU A 9 -23.43 30.73 48.89
C LEU A 9 -24.44 31.46 49.81
N PRO A 10 -25.14 30.70 50.66
CA PRO A 10 -25.11 31.08 52.08
C PRO A 10 -24.78 29.94 53.07
N LYS A 11 -24.18 30.39 54.14
CA LYS A 11 -23.83 29.76 55.43
C LYS A 11 -25.01 29.67 56.41
N ASP A 12 -24.77 28.80 57.40
CA ASP A 12 -25.13 28.83 58.78
C ASP A 12 -26.57 28.36 59.21
N THR A 13 -26.59 27.41 60.14
CA THR A 13 -26.78 27.77 61.55
C THR A 13 -26.68 26.55 62.47
N ASP A 14 -25.98 26.79 63.59
CA ASP A 14 -25.90 26.01 64.82
C ASP A 14 -27.25 25.76 65.47
N SER A 15 -27.38 24.63 66.24
CA SER A 15 -27.97 24.65 67.58
C SER A 15 -27.64 23.36 68.35
N ASP A 16 -26.84 23.58 69.30
CA ASP A 16 -26.63 23.06 70.63
C ASP A 16 -27.89 22.44 71.33
N TYR A 17 -27.73 21.22 71.92
CA TYR A 17 -28.44 20.87 73.14
C TYR A 17 -27.67 19.79 73.95
N SER A 18 -27.39 20.17 75.17
CA SER A 18 -26.72 19.57 76.32
C SER A 18 -27.39 18.33 76.90
N LEU A 19 -26.54 17.52 77.55
CA LEU A 19 -26.73 16.41 78.51
C LEU A 19 -27.72 16.74 79.71
N PRO A 20 -28.17 15.76 80.50
CA PRO A 20 -27.36 14.83 81.30
C PRO A 20 -28.00 13.46 81.63
N GLY A 21 -27.22 12.54 82.27
CA GLY A 21 -27.81 11.43 83.08
C GLY A 21 -26.89 10.19 83.21
N ARG A 22 -26.23 10.16 84.30
CA ARG A 22 -25.38 9.19 84.98
C ARG A 22 -26.10 7.92 85.40
N LEU A 23 -25.28 6.80 85.59
CA LEU A 23 -25.44 5.55 86.38
C LEU A 23 -25.88 4.36 85.49
N GLU A 24 -25.33 3.13 85.56
CA GLU A 24 -24.67 2.35 86.61
C GLU A 24 -23.83 1.23 86.01
N GLU A 25 -22.91 0.72 86.77
CA GLU A 25 -22.04 -0.42 86.56
C GLU A 25 -22.82 -1.71 86.30
N GLY A 26 -22.46 -2.44 85.22
CA GLY A 26 -22.93 -3.81 85.00
C GLY A 26 -21.75 -4.60 84.37
N ASN A 27 -21.13 -5.40 85.25
CA ASN A 27 -20.11 -6.38 84.95
C ASN A 27 -20.61 -7.38 83.89
N SER A 28 -20.00 -7.42 82.71
CA SER A 28 -20.24 -8.50 81.75
C SER A 28 -18.95 -8.92 81.09
N ALA A 29 -18.68 -10.17 81.24
CA ALA A 29 -17.54 -10.93 80.80
C ALA A 29 -17.26 -10.67 79.29
N TYR A 30 -16.00 -10.32 79.01
CA TYR A 30 -15.51 -10.28 77.68
C TYR A 30 -15.38 -11.69 77.14
N PHE A 31 -16.27 -12.08 76.24
CA PHE A 31 -16.01 -13.18 75.33
C PHE A 31 -15.06 -12.65 74.20
N GLU A 32 -13.79 -13.08 74.26
CA GLU A 32 -12.91 -12.95 73.17
C GLU A 32 -13.40 -13.86 72.03
N GLU A 33 -14.07 -13.31 71.05
CA GLU A 33 -14.29 -14.02 69.79
C GLU A 33 -12.97 -14.09 69.03
N GLU A 34 -12.33 -15.25 68.97
CA GLU A 34 -11.24 -15.51 68.05
C GLU A 34 -11.71 -15.25 66.62
N PRO A 35 -10.92 -14.52 65.78
CA PRO A 35 -11.31 -14.26 64.39
C PRO A 35 -11.26 -15.59 63.61
N ILE A 36 -12.39 -16.02 63.10
CA ILE A 36 -12.51 -17.15 62.18
C ILE A 36 -11.63 -16.83 60.94
N LYS A 37 -10.44 -17.39 60.89
CA LYS A 37 -9.55 -17.32 59.75
C LYS A 37 -10.23 -17.96 58.53
N SER A 38 -10.84 -17.17 57.69
CA SER A 38 -11.50 -17.58 56.45
C SER A 38 -10.49 -18.21 55.51
N LYS A 39 -10.40 -19.57 55.51
CA LYS A 39 -9.63 -20.37 54.56
C LYS A 39 -10.11 -20.19 53.10
N THR A 40 -11.29 -19.63 52.89
CA THR A 40 -11.87 -19.36 51.56
C THR A 40 -11.20 -18.25 50.84
N LYS A 41 -10.75 -17.18 51.51
CA LYS A 41 -10.09 -16.03 50.88
C LYS A 41 -8.77 -16.41 50.18
N ASN A 42 -8.01 -17.34 50.77
CA ASN A 42 -6.74 -17.77 50.18
C ASN A 42 -6.92 -18.70 48.96
N ARG A 43 -8.00 -19.47 48.89
CA ARG A 43 -8.31 -20.31 47.72
C ARG A 43 -8.71 -19.46 46.51
N THR A 44 -9.51 -18.41 46.71
CA THR A 44 -9.92 -17.50 45.63
C THR A 44 -8.73 -16.72 45.06
N ILE A 45 -7.84 -16.24 45.97
CA ILE A 45 -6.61 -15.54 45.56
C ILE A 45 -5.71 -16.49 44.75
N LEU A 46 -5.56 -17.75 45.16
CA LEU A 46 -4.76 -18.76 44.44
C LEU A 46 -5.32 -19.03 43.05
N VAL A 47 -6.64 -19.17 42.92
CA VAL A 47 -7.30 -19.40 41.62
C VAL A 47 -7.09 -18.22 40.65
N ILE A 48 -7.23 -16.99 41.15
CA ILE A 48 -6.99 -15.77 40.38
C ILE A 48 -5.53 -15.69 39.95
N ALA A 49 -4.59 -15.99 40.85
CA ALA A 49 -3.17 -15.98 40.51
C ALA A 49 -2.81 -17.02 39.43
N ILE A 50 -3.34 -18.23 39.51
CA ILE A 50 -3.16 -19.28 38.50
C ILE A 50 -3.76 -18.82 37.16
N PHE A 51 -4.95 -18.23 37.16
CA PHE A 51 -5.59 -17.73 35.94
C PHE A 51 -4.76 -16.63 35.26
N LEU A 52 -4.21 -15.69 36.03
CA LEU A 52 -3.35 -14.63 35.51
C LEU A 52 -2.03 -15.19 34.92
N VAL A 53 -1.44 -16.20 35.55
CA VAL A 53 -0.25 -16.85 35.01
C VAL A 53 -0.56 -17.58 33.71
N VAL A 54 -1.65 -18.35 33.65
CA VAL A 54 -2.05 -19.07 32.45
C VAL A 54 -2.35 -18.10 31.29
N THR A 55 -3.09 -17.01 31.56
CA THR A 55 -3.38 -15.99 30.54
C THR A 55 -2.13 -15.26 30.06
N SER A 56 -1.18 -14.96 30.95
CA SER A 56 0.08 -14.32 30.55
C SER A 56 0.96 -15.23 29.71
N VAL A 57 1.04 -16.54 30.04
CA VAL A 57 1.76 -17.52 29.23
C VAL A 57 1.12 -17.69 27.85
N PHE A 58 -0.23 -17.77 27.82
CA PHE A 58 -0.97 -17.89 26.57
C PHE A 58 -0.77 -16.65 25.68
N PHE A 59 -0.82 -15.45 26.27
CA PHE A 59 -0.60 -14.19 25.57
C PHE A 59 0.85 -14.08 25.05
N SER A 60 1.84 -14.48 25.87
CA SER A 60 3.24 -14.50 25.43
C SER A 60 3.47 -15.47 24.28
N TYR A 61 2.89 -16.69 24.37
CA TYR A 61 2.97 -17.67 23.30
C TYR A 61 2.32 -17.17 22.01
N TYR A 62 1.13 -16.56 22.12
CA TYR A 62 0.44 -15.98 20.97
C TYR A 62 1.25 -14.85 20.31
N PHE A 63 1.83 -13.97 21.12
CA PHE A 63 2.64 -12.85 20.62
C PHE A 63 3.95 -13.31 19.98
N MET A 64 4.61 -14.32 20.57
CA MET A 64 5.81 -14.93 19.97
C MET A 64 5.51 -15.61 18.63
N ASN A 65 4.38 -16.31 18.54
CA ASN A 65 3.97 -16.97 17.30
C ASN A 65 3.63 -15.96 16.17
N GLN A 66 3.02 -14.81 16.51
CA GLN A 66 2.76 -13.74 15.53
C GLN A 66 4.08 -13.15 15.01
N ASN A 67 5.05 -12.87 15.87
CA ASN A 67 6.34 -12.31 15.46
C ASN A 67 7.14 -13.28 14.57
N GLU A 68 7.01 -14.59 14.78
CA GLU A 68 7.66 -15.60 13.93
C GLU A 68 7.03 -15.68 12.55
N ILE A 69 5.69 -15.56 12.45
CA ILE A 69 4.97 -15.51 11.17
C ILE A 69 5.35 -14.26 10.40
N ASP A 70 5.35 -13.09 11.05
CA ASP A 70 5.70 -11.82 10.42
C ASP A 70 7.15 -11.81 9.92
N SER A 71 8.09 -12.36 10.70
CA SER A 71 9.49 -12.47 10.29
C SER A 71 9.70 -13.41 9.11
N ARG A 72 8.97 -14.53 9.04
CA ARG A 72 9.00 -15.46 7.90
C ARG A 72 8.42 -14.83 6.63
N ILE A 73 7.33 -14.06 6.75
CA ILE A 73 6.74 -13.31 5.62
C ILE A 73 7.73 -12.27 5.12
N ILE A 74 8.36 -11.51 6.02
CA ILE A 74 9.36 -10.50 5.67
C ILE A 74 10.57 -11.14 5.00
N GLN A 75 11.11 -12.24 5.53
CA GLN A 75 12.23 -12.94 4.91
C GLN A 75 11.90 -13.50 3.54
N ASN A 76 10.74 -14.15 3.36
CA ASN A 76 10.32 -14.65 2.05
C ASN A 76 10.09 -13.49 1.05
N THR A 77 9.60 -12.35 1.51
CA THR A 77 9.38 -11.17 0.66
C THR A 77 10.70 -10.49 0.26
N MET A 78 11.74 -10.59 1.09
CA MET A 78 13.08 -10.05 0.78
C MET A 78 13.90 -10.95 -0.16
N ILE A 79 13.56 -12.24 -0.28
CA ILE A 79 14.27 -13.20 -1.13
C ILE A 79 13.73 -13.19 -2.58
N LEU A 80 12.48 -12.74 -2.77
CA LEU A 80 11.91 -12.65 -4.12
C LEU A 80 12.55 -11.51 -4.89
N GLU A 81 12.99 -11.81 -6.11
CA GLU A 81 13.38 -10.78 -7.08
C GLU A 81 12.24 -9.76 -7.23
N PRO A 82 12.54 -8.48 -7.46
CA PRO A 82 11.52 -7.42 -7.55
C PRO A 82 10.39 -7.76 -8.52
N GLU A 83 10.70 -8.41 -9.64
CA GLU A 83 9.72 -8.84 -10.63
C GLU A 83 8.80 -9.96 -10.11
N GLU A 84 9.33 -10.98 -9.43
CA GLU A 84 8.54 -12.06 -8.83
C GLU A 84 7.57 -11.55 -7.75
N LYS A 85 8.01 -10.54 -7.00
CA LYS A 85 7.14 -9.88 -6.01
C LYS A 85 5.91 -9.25 -6.69
N LEU A 86 6.11 -8.54 -7.79
CA LEU A 86 5.02 -7.93 -8.57
C LEU A 86 4.14 -8.99 -9.24
N VAL A 87 4.74 -10.07 -9.79
CA VAL A 87 4.00 -11.21 -10.34
C VAL A 87 3.02 -11.77 -9.32
N ASN A 88 3.48 -12.03 -8.09
CA ASN A 88 2.64 -12.56 -7.03
C ASN A 88 1.60 -11.54 -6.54
N GLN A 89 1.98 -10.27 -6.41
CA GLN A 89 1.10 -9.19 -5.93
C GLN A 89 -0.09 -8.96 -6.87
N PHE A 90 0.13 -9.04 -8.19
CA PHE A 90 -0.88 -8.73 -9.20
C PHE A 90 -1.49 -9.99 -9.84
N ASN A 91 -1.11 -11.18 -9.39
CA ASN A 91 -1.53 -12.46 -10.00
C ASN A 91 -1.27 -12.47 -11.52
N VAL A 92 -0.08 -12.05 -11.91
CA VAL A 92 0.33 -12.04 -13.32
C VAL A 92 0.27 -13.45 -13.89
N GLY A 93 -0.33 -13.60 -15.05
CA GLY A 93 -0.45 -14.89 -15.73
C GLY A 93 0.90 -15.44 -16.21
N GLU A 94 0.89 -16.68 -16.69
CA GLU A 94 2.06 -17.28 -17.29
C GLU A 94 2.52 -16.49 -18.51
N TYR A 95 3.83 -16.51 -18.79
CA TYR A 95 4.37 -15.95 -20.02
C TYR A 95 3.68 -16.58 -21.26
N GLY A 96 3.20 -15.74 -22.17
CA GLY A 96 2.44 -16.14 -23.33
C GLY A 96 0.92 -16.32 -23.10
N SER A 97 0.41 -16.02 -21.87
CA SER A 97 -1.03 -16.04 -21.60
C SER A 97 -1.79 -14.85 -22.22
N ASP A 98 -1.06 -13.81 -22.66
CA ASP A 98 -1.59 -12.67 -23.38
C ASP A 98 -0.54 -12.15 -24.38
N HIS A 99 -0.97 -11.31 -25.35
CA HIS A 99 -0.08 -10.58 -26.24
C HIS A 99 -0.76 -9.27 -26.63
N ALA A 100 -0.17 -8.17 -26.18
CA ALA A 100 -0.69 -6.84 -26.50
C ALA A 100 0.45 -5.86 -26.84
N HIS A 101 0.17 -4.97 -27.77
CA HIS A 101 1.02 -3.84 -28.11
C HIS A 101 0.31 -2.54 -27.73
N ALA A 102 1.01 -1.63 -27.08
CA ALA A 102 0.52 -0.32 -26.72
C ALA A 102 1.57 0.76 -26.95
N ALA A 103 1.14 2.01 -27.13
CA ALA A 103 2.04 3.15 -27.23
C ALA A 103 2.08 3.90 -25.91
N ILE A 104 3.29 4.28 -25.46
CA ILE A 104 3.49 5.14 -24.31
C ILE A 104 4.35 6.35 -24.67
N ALA A 105 4.04 7.51 -24.11
CA ALA A 105 4.88 8.68 -24.15
C ALA A 105 5.01 9.26 -22.74
N VAL A 106 6.22 9.48 -22.27
CA VAL A 106 6.51 10.07 -20.97
C VAL A 106 7.24 11.40 -21.18
N PHE A 107 6.71 12.47 -20.63
CA PHE A 107 7.30 13.81 -20.70
C PHE A 107 7.55 14.35 -19.30
N VAL A 108 8.70 15.01 -19.12
CA VAL A 108 9.05 15.77 -17.92
C VAL A 108 9.47 17.15 -18.34
N ASP A 109 8.73 18.18 -17.90
CA ASP A 109 8.96 19.58 -18.27
C ASP A 109 9.07 19.79 -19.80
N GLY A 110 8.25 19.06 -20.56
CA GLY A 110 8.20 19.11 -22.03
C GLY A 110 9.30 18.30 -22.73
N VAL A 111 10.21 17.67 -22.00
CA VAL A 111 11.25 16.77 -22.55
C VAL A 111 10.73 15.34 -22.54
N GLN A 112 10.78 14.67 -23.68
CA GLN A 112 10.38 13.27 -23.80
C GLN A 112 11.47 12.34 -23.28
N ILE A 113 11.07 11.34 -22.49
CA ILE A 113 11.96 10.24 -22.09
C ILE A 113 12.10 9.26 -23.25
N ASN A 114 13.34 8.97 -23.62
CA ASN A 114 13.66 8.09 -24.73
C ASN A 114 13.87 6.63 -24.24
N PHE A 115 12.83 5.81 -24.32
CA PHE A 115 12.93 4.39 -23.98
C PHE A 115 13.61 3.52 -25.06
N GLY A 116 14.02 4.10 -26.19
CA GLY A 116 14.79 3.39 -27.23
C GLY A 116 16.25 3.10 -26.86
N LEU A 117 16.71 3.60 -25.70
CA LEU A 117 18.08 3.36 -25.23
C LEU A 117 18.26 1.89 -24.78
N PRO A 118 19.46 1.31 -24.94
CA PRO A 118 19.72 -0.11 -24.67
C PRO A 118 19.32 -0.59 -23.29
N GLN A 119 19.46 0.25 -22.25
CA GLN A 119 19.11 -0.09 -20.88
C GLN A 119 17.61 -0.32 -20.64
N PHE A 120 16.73 0.11 -21.55
CA PHE A 120 15.29 -0.05 -21.44
C PHE A 120 14.74 -1.18 -22.31
N GLN A 121 15.61 -1.85 -23.08
CA GLN A 121 15.19 -2.88 -24.00
C GLN A 121 15.19 -4.26 -23.33
N LEU A 122 14.12 -5.06 -23.55
CA LEU A 122 13.97 -6.45 -23.09
C LEU A 122 14.19 -6.65 -21.58
N SER A 123 13.89 -5.65 -20.77
CA SER A 123 14.19 -5.61 -19.33
C SER A 123 13.29 -6.53 -18.48
N SER A 124 12.13 -6.93 -18.99
CA SER A 124 11.22 -7.92 -18.37
C SER A 124 10.67 -8.85 -19.44
N LYS A 125 10.46 -10.12 -19.11
CA LYS A 125 9.81 -11.07 -20.03
C LYS A 125 8.30 -10.85 -20.17
N TYR A 126 7.68 -10.18 -19.21
CA TYR A 126 6.23 -9.98 -19.18
C TYR A 126 5.78 -8.71 -19.88
N ILE A 127 6.62 -7.66 -19.83
CA ILE A 127 6.34 -6.34 -20.40
C ILE A 127 7.65 -5.60 -20.68
N HIS A 128 7.88 -5.15 -21.90
CA HIS A 128 9.13 -4.51 -22.28
C HIS A 128 9.01 -3.65 -23.55
N PHE A 129 10.07 -2.92 -23.85
CA PHE A 129 10.35 -2.36 -25.16
C PHE A 129 11.32 -3.27 -25.91
N GLU A 130 11.21 -3.33 -27.24
CA GLU A 130 12.13 -4.06 -28.11
C GLU A 130 12.40 -3.31 -29.41
N ASP A 131 13.34 -3.78 -30.21
CA ASP A 131 13.73 -3.21 -31.51
C ASP A 131 14.09 -1.72 -31.45
N HIS A 132 14.70 -1.28 -30.32
CA HIS A 132 15.03 0.12 -30.07
C HIS A 132 13.83 1.07 -30.16
N SER A 133 12.62 0.56 -30.04
CA SER A 133 11.43 1.39 -29.95
C SER A 133 11.46 2.23 -28.67
N SER A 134 11.22 3.54 -28.82
CA SER A 134 11.15 4.47 -27.70
C SER A 134 9.75 4.61 -27.09
N TYR A 135 8.76 3.89 -27.64
CA TYR A 135 7.36 4.09 -27.28
C TYR A 135 6.47 2.85 -27.37
N LEU A 136 6.87 1.81 -28.13
CA LEU A 136 6.03 0.62 -28.34
C LEU A 136 6.30 -0.40 -27.24
N ILE A 137 5.31 -0.60 -26.40
CA ILE A 137 5.31 -1.62 -25.33
C ILE A 137 4.83 -2.94 -25.92
N HIS A 138 5.51 -4.02 -25.55
CA HIS A 138 5.09 -5.40 -25.72
C HIS A 138 4.70 -6.00 -24.37
N LYS A 139 3.50 -6.55 -24.25
CA LYS A 139 3.01 -7.28 -23.08
C LYS A 139 2.75 -8.73 -23.43
N HIS A 140 3.24 -9.67 -22.63
CA HIS A 140 3.21 -11.11 -22.92
C HIS A 140 2.46 -11.96 -21.89
N ALA A 141 1.76 -11.33 -20.93
CA ALA A 141 0.97 -12.06 -19.96
C ALA A 141 -0.27 -11.25 -19.54
N THR A 142 -1.28 -11.96 -19.03
CA THR A 142 -2.45 -11.34 -18.42
C THR A 142 -2.11 -10.66 -17.09
N SER A 143 -2.87 -9.66 -16.70
CA SER A 143 -2.77 -8.95 -15.41
C SER A 143 -1.41 -8.28 -15.15
N VAL A 144 -0.62 -7.97 -16.18
CA VAL A 144 0.65 -7.25 -16.05
C VAL A 144 0.35 -5.76 -15.89
N PRO A 145 0.62 -5.15 -14.70
CA PRO A 145 0.41 -3.73 -14.49
C PRO A 145 1.54 -2.89 -15.07
N LEU A 146 1.25 -1.61 -15.36
CA LEU A 146 2.24 -0.66 -15.87
C LEU A 146 3.42 -0.46 -14.88
N GLU A 147 3.21 -0.65 -13.58
CA GLU A 147 4.26 -0.63 -12.56
C GLU A 147 5.39 -1.62 -12.88
N MET A 148 5.09 -2.79 -13.45
CA MET A 148 6.12 -3.77 -13.81
C MET A 148 7.06 -3.26 -14.90
N LEU A 149 6.55 -2.50 -15.88
CA LEU A 149 7.39 -1.87 -16.89
C LEU A 149 8.39 -0.89 -16.25
N PHE A 150 7.90 0.00 -15.38
CA PHE A 150 8.77 0.98 -14.72
C PHE A 150 9.74 0.31 -13.72
N ALA A 151 9.28 -0.68 -12.98
CA ALA A 151 10.12 -1.41 -12.02
C ALA A 151 11.27 -2.16 -12.73
N SER A 152 11.07 -2.66 -13.96
CA SER A 152 12.11 -3.34 -14.73
C SER A 152 13.29 -2.41 -15.12
N PHE A 153 13.11 -1.09 -15.00
CA PHE A 153 14.13 -0.06 -15.22
C PHE A 153 14.63 0.57 -13.92
N GLU A 154 14.28 0.00 -12.77
CA GLU A 154 14.50 0.61 -11.45
C GLU A 154 13.83 1.99 -11.30
N MET A 155 12.76 2.21 -12.05
CA MET A 155 11.91 3.40 -12.00
C MET A 155 10.66 3.14 -11.19
N LYS A 156 9.97 4.19 -10.75
CA LYS A 156 8.72 4.07 -10.00
C LYS A 156 7.69 5.09 -10.47
N ILE A 157 6.46 4.64 -10.59
CA ILE A 157 5.32 5.49 -10.87
C ILE A 157 4.25 5.32 -9.79
N THR A 158 3.61 6.42 -9.40
CA THR A 158 2.46 6.47 -8.48
C THR A 158 1.48 7.51 -9.00
N SER A 159 0.31 7.65 -8.37
CA SER A 159 -0.65 8.72 -8.69
C SER A 159 -0.06 10.14 -8.60
N ASP A 160 0.96 10.35 -7.77
CA ASP A 160 1.47 11.68 -7.43
C ASP A 160 2.91 11.93 -7.84
N CYS A 161 3.67 10.88 -8.08
CA CYS A 161 5.11 10.99 -8.36
C CYS A 161 5.56 10.03 -9.46
N ILE A 162 6.55 10.48 -10.24
CA ILE A 162 7.37 9.60 -11.06
C ILE A 162 8.84 9.72 -10.61
N VAL A 163 9.48 8.56 -10.42
CA VAL A 163 10.92 8.46 -10.13
C VAL A 163 11.57 7.84 -11.36
N LEU A 164 12.44 8.59 -11.98
CA LEU A 164 13.16 8.17 -13.18
C LEU A 164 14.61 7.89 -12.83
N ASN A 165 15.10 6.76 -13.27
CA ASN A 165 16.50 6.40 -13.26
C ASN A 165 17.03 6.60 -14.69
N TYR A 166 17.12 7.85 -15.12
CA TYR A 166 17.37 8.24 -16.49
C TYR A 166 18.36 9.40 -16.55
N ASP A 167 19.45 9.18 -17.28
CA ASP A 167 20.34 10.24 -17.73
C ASP A 167 20.80 9.89 -19.17
N GLU A 168 20.75 10.86 -20.07
CA GLU A 168 21.30 10.73 -21.42
C GLU A 168 22.85 10.70 -21.41
N SER A 169 23.44 11.25 -20.36
CA SER A 169 24.87 11.14 -20.09
C SER A 169 25.10 9.96 -19.14
N THR A 170 26.06 9.14 -19.38
CA THR A 170 26.40 7.86 -18.72
C THR A 170 26.43 7.83 -17.18
N ASP A 171 26.13 8.94 -16.49
CA ASP A 171 25.99 9.02 -15.04
C ASP A 171 24.52 8.83 -14.62
N ILE A 172 24.16 7.64 -14.16
CA ILE A 172 22.83 7.29 -13.68
C ILE A 172 22.44 8.25 -12.54
N LYS A 173 21.52 9.16 -12.83
CA LYS A 173 21.00 10.11 -11.84
C LYS A 173 19.51 9.85 -11.61
N THR A 174 19.18 9.37 -10.44
CA THR A 174 17.77 9.24 -10.04
C THR A 174 17.16 10.61 -9.80
N SER A 175 16.08 10.91 -10.51
CA SER A 175 15.31 12.14 -10.37
C SER A 175 13.87 11.84 -9.97
N LYS A 176 13.33 12.60 -9.03
CA LYS A 176 11.97 12.44 -8.53
C LYS A 176 11.14 13.68 -8.86
N TYR A 177 10.00 13.47 -9.50
CA TYR A 177 9.07 14.51 -9.91
C TYR A 177 7.70 14.20 -9.28
N CYS A 178 7.22 15.09 -8.42
CA CYS A 178 5.95 14.91 -7.68
C CYS A 178 5.06 16.13 -7.83
N ASN A 179 3.76 15.92 -7.68
CA ASN A 179 2.77 16.99 -7.65
C ASN A 179 3.18 18.08 -6.65
N GLY A 180 3.07 19.33 -7.08
CA GLY A 180 3.43 20.53 -6.32
C GLY A 180 2.45 21.66 -6.55
N GLN A 181 2.88 22.92 -6.32
CA GLN A 181 2.02 24.08 -6.48
C GLN A 181 1.82 24.45 -7.96
N ASP A 182 2.87 24.36 -8.78
CA ASP A 182 2.87 24.85 -10.16
C ASP A 182 3.05 23.75 -11.21
N LYS A 183 3.40 22.51 -10.79
CA LYS A 183 3.64 21.38 -11.68
C LYS A 183 2.94 20.15 -11.16
N PHE A 184 2.36 19.40 -12.09
CA PHE A 184 1.54 18.24 -11.80
C PHE A 184 1.92 17.08 -12.70
N LEU A 185 1.79 15.87 -12.16
CA LEU A 185 1.86 14.63 -12.91
C LEU A 185 0.44 14.27 -13.36
N VAL A 186 0.23 14.19 -14.65
CA VAL A 186 -1.07 13.85 -15.23
C VAL A 186 -0.94 12.65 -16.16
N PHE A 187 -2.02 11.88 -16.22
CA PHE A 187 -2.10 10.65 -16.98
C PHE A 187 -3.27 10.71 -17.96
N TYR A 188 -3.05 10.19 -19.16
CA TYR A 188 -4.12 10.00 -20.14
C TYR A 188 -4.03 8.60 -20.70
N VAL A 189 -5.18 7.98 -20.91
CA VAL A 189 -5.32 6.70 -21.59
C VAL A 189 -6.31 6.90 -22.73
N ASN A 190 -5.89 6.57 -23.95
CA ASN A 190 -6.70 6.72 -25.16
C ASN A 190 -7.29 8.12 -25.35
N GLY A 191 -6.53 9.16 -24.99
CA GLY A 191 -6.91 10.56 -25.10
C GLY A 191 -7.76 11.10 -23.95
N GLU A 192 -8.22 10.27 -23.04
CA GLU A 192 -9.00 10.67 -21.87
C GLU A 192 -8.12 10.75 -20.62
N GLN A 193 -8.33 11.77 -19.78
CA GLN A 193 -7.58 11.91 -18.54
C GLN A 193 -7.91 10.76 -17.57
N TYR A 194 -6.86 10.11 -17.05
CA TYR A 194 -6.99 8.96 -16.18
C TYR A 194 -6.71 9.38 -14.72
N TYR A 195 -7.69 9.20 -13.83
CA TYR A 195 -7.63 9.68 -12.44
C TYR A 195 -7.34 8.58 -11.41
N SER A 196 -7.38 7.31 -11.83
CA SER A 196 -7.05 6.20 -10.95
C SER A 196 -5.53 6.01 -10.87
N ASP A 197 -5.09 5.08 -10.03
CA ASP A 197 -3.67 4.75 -9.89
C ASP A 197 -3.15 4.10 -11.20
N VAL A 198 -2.42 4.88 -11.99
CA VAL A 198 -1.88 4.43 -13.28
C VAL A 198 -0.84 3.32 -13.12
N SER A 199 -0.19 3.21 -11.96
CA SER A 199 0.78 2.13 -11.72
C SER A 199 0.12 0.75 -11.86
N ARG A 200 -1.14 0.66 -11.50
CA ARG A 200 -1.96 -0.56 -11.54
C ARG A 200 -2.69 -0.78 -12.88
N TYR A 201 -2.54 0.15 -13.81
CA TYR A 201 -3.18 0.03 -15.10
C TYR A 201 -2.62 -1.18 -15.87
N VAL A 202 -3.51 -2.08 -16.28
CA VAL A 202 -3.19 -3.23 -17.14
C VAL A 202 -3.53 -2.82 -18.55
N LEU A 203 -2.51 -2.58 -19.37
CA LEU A 203 -2.69 -2.14 -20.75
C LEU A 203 -3.34 -3.22 -21.63
N GLU A 204 -4.13 -2.78 -22.59
CA GLU A 204 -4.71 -3.60 -23.64
C GLU A 204 -4.09 -3.30 -25.01
N HIS A 205 -4.38 -4.15 -25.97
CA HIS A 205 -3.87 -3.93 -27.33
C HIS A 205 -4.47 -2.65 -27.93
N ASN A 206 -3.60 -1.84 -28.54
CA ASN A 206 -3.88 -0.51 -29.09
C ASN A 206 -4.03 0.63 -28.09
N ASP A 207 -3.81 0.39 -26.79
CA ASP A 207 -3.80 1.48 -25.82
C ASP A 207 -2.74 2.54 -26.12
N ARG A 208 -3.07 3.80 -25.80
CA ARG A 208 -2.21 4.96 -25.91
C ARG A 208 -2.10 5.65 -24.56
N ILE A 209 -0.93 5.60 -23.96
CA ILE A 209 -0.70 6.06 -22.59
C ILE A 209 0.19 7.30 -22.61
N LEU A 210 -0.29 8.43 -22.11
CA LEU A 210 0.49 9.62 -21.84
C LEU A 210 0.74 9.77 -20.35
N ILE A 211 2.00 9.97 -19.99
CA ILE A 211 2.43 10.39 -18.66
C ILE A 211 3.14 11.73 -18.84
N SER A 212 2.65 12.78 -18.22
CA SER A 212 3.23 14.11 -18.39
C SER A 212 3.35 14.83 -17.06
N PHE A 213 4.58 15.24 -16.73
CA PHE A 213 4.87 16.10 -15.60
C PHE A 213 5.23 17.50 -16.08
N GLY A 214 4.57 18.53 -15.54
CA GLY A 214 4.84 19.92 -15.87
C GLY A 214 3.67 20.85 -15.50
N ASN A 215 3.69 22.09 -16.02
CA ASN A 215 2.66 23.09 -15.77
C ASN A 215 1.37 22.92 -16.61
N GLY A 216 1.28 21.89 -17.43
CA GLY A 216 0.12 21.57 -18.24
C GLY A 216 0.04 22.25 -19.62
N GLU A 217 0.87 23.24 -19.91
CA GLU A 217 0.80 24.01 -21.18
C GLU A 217 1.04 23.15 -22.44
N SER A 218 1.83 22.09 -22.31
CA SER A 218 2.21 21.21 -23.43
C SER A 218 1.34 19.98 -23.62
N ILE A 219 0.30 19.77 -22.82
CA ILE A 219 -0.50 18.52 -22.82
C ILE A 219 -1.08 18.21 -24.20
N LEU A 220 -1.70 19.20 -24.86
CA LEU A 220 -2.28 19.00 -26.19
C LEU A 220 -1.22 18.56 -27.23
N LYS A 221 0.00 19.13 -27.15
CA LYS A 221 1.11 18.74 -27.99
C LYS A 221 1.55 17.29 -27.70
N HIS A 222 1.64 16.91 -26.44
CA HIS A 222 2.00 15.55 -26.01
C HIS A 222 0.95 14.53 -26.46
N LEU A 223 -0.34 14.84 -26.34
CA LEU A 223 -1.44 14.01 -26.85
C LEU A 223 -1.37 13.84 -28.38
N SER A 224 -1.16 14.94 -29.11
CA SER A 224 -1.02 14.89 -30.57
C SER A 224 0.19 14.06 -31.01
N TYR A 225 1.29 14.13 -30.27
CA TYR A 225 2.45 13.28 -30.49
C TYR A 225 2.10 11.80 -30.27
N LEU A 226 1.51 11.47 -29.12
CA LEU A 226 1.10 10.10 -28.78
C LEU A 226 0.15 9.51 -29.83
N GLU A 227 -0.80 10.31 -30.34
CA GLU A 227 -1.75 9.88 -31.37
C GLU A 227 -1.06 9.56 -32.71
N SER A 228 0.03 10.25 -33.03
CA SER A 228 0.82 10.03 -34.26
C SER A 228 1.64 8.73 -34.25
N LEU A 229 1.82 8.10 -33.09
CA LEU A 229 2.65 6.90 -32.95
C LEU A 229 1.94 5.69 -33.59
N LYS A 230 2.69 4.86 -34.27
CA LYS A 230 2.16 3.65 -34.91
C LYS A 230 2.25 2.46 -33.97
N ILE A 231 1.11 1.82 -33.69
CA ILE A 231 1.07 0.55 -32.96
C ILE A 231 1.04 -0.59 -33.97
N LEU A 232 1.87 -1.62 -33.73
CA LEU A 232 1.93 -2.79 -34.59
C LEU A 232 0.80 -3.75 -34.29
N ASP A 233 0.22 -4.36 -35.32
CA ASP A 233 -0.76 -5.42 -35.16
C ASP A 233 -0.14 -6.65 -34.50
N ILE A 234 -0.94 -7.40 -33.74
CA ILE A 234 -0.54 -8.68 -33.18
C ILE A 234 -0.45 -9.68 -34.33
N PRO A 235 0.69 -10.38 -34.52
CA PRO A 235 0.76 -11.43 -35.50
C PRO A 235 -0.31 -12.49 -35.25
N GLN A 236 -1.18 -12.71 -36.24
CA GLN A 236 -2.17 -13.79 -36.16
C GLN A 236 -1.39 -15.10 -36.01
N LYS A 237 -1.74 -15.91 -34.99
CA LYS A 237 -1.23 -17.30 -34.93
C LYS A 237 -1.64 -17.97 -36.23
N THR A 238 -0.70 -18.20 -37.16
CA THR A 238 -0.98 -19.03 -38.35
C THR A 238 -1.55 -20.34 -37.83
N PRO A 239 -2.73 -20.80 -38.32
CA PRO A 239 -3.27 -22.09 -37.95
C PRO A 239 -2.16 -23.11 -38.16
N LYS A 240 -1.78 -23.89 -37.12
CA LYS A 240 -0.90 -25.03 -37.32
C LYS A 240 -1.59 -25.89 -38.39
N TYR A 241 -0.97 -25.94 -39.58
CA TYR A 241 -1.39 -26.84 -40.63
C TYR A 241 -1.29 -28.26 -40.07
N SER A 242 -2.40 -28.80 -39.64
CA SER A 242 -2.52 -30.21 -39.29
C SER A 242 -2.44 -30.96 -40.60
N GLY A 243 -1.22 -31.25 -40.99
CA GLY A 243 -0.96 -32.08 -42.15
C GLY A 243 -1.44 -33.50 -41.89
N ASN A 244 -2.71 -33.77 -42.18
CA ASN A 244 -3.28 -35.08 -42.47
C ASN A 244 -4.68 -34.89 -43.00
N GLU A 245 -4.75 -34.57 -44.28
CA GLU A 245 -5.88 -34.98 -45.14
C GLU A 245 -5.44 -34.89 -46.60
N ILE A 246 -4.75 -35.93 -47.04
CA ILE A 246 -4.78 -36.34 -48.44
C ILE A 246 -5.98 -37.27 -48.54
N ILE A 247 -7.13 -36.75 -49.02
CA ILE A 247 -8.22 -37.56 -49.52
C ILE A 247 -8.17 -37.42 -51.04
N LEU A 248 -7.88 -38.54 -51.68
CA LEU A 248 -7.93 -38.77 -53.10
C LEU A 248 -9.36 -38.54 -53.67
#